data_d8dc36df4b782f1a978986e91f2be207
#
_entry.id   d8dc36df4b782f1a978986e91f2be207
#
_cell.length_a   1.000
_cell.length_b   1.000
_cell.length_c   1.000
_cell.angle_alpha   90.00
_cell.angle_beta   90.00
_cell.angle_gamma   90.00
#
_symmetry.space_group_name_H-M   'P 1'
#
loop_
_entity.id
_entity.type
_entity.pdbx_description
1 polymer ?
#
loop_
_entity_poly.entity_id
_entity_poly.type
_entity_poly.pdbx_seq_one_letter_code
_entity_poly.pdbx_strand_id
1 'polypeptide(L)'
;MASSAVPPDQAGGSPQAVAGRPTELPDSLDDAAEIAARACSELAEAAGPMTRCRVDFDTSIGDETYTALKSSTEFMQKFVSALAYAMVPGLMERRQAEMVRVAQARAELQALLAAGTAGEGGADEGSAEAEAEAGDGSGAGGRVEELKRIVATGGRDPDDKGWDGPKIRIYFPDEGSAALARRDWLLSGGPDQAAVPDCVVFSSCGGVQLQQTSDDMIVMFFCPRASEAEYVEQVLYKTEEERGDDLALTIFVNPILVDMGVTGFGMAGRMLRERLIDPLQPAYYLRTLSWGALTRVWPRQFTVWQEDSDQEDGYRLIRSMDRLPSNPEVEDIYDIENGNMSDPSKKKGFGLLDAVADFANGMMKL
;
A
#
# COMPACT_ATOMS: atom_id res chain seq x y z
N MET A 1 -36.57 -18.65 -45.66
CA MET A 1 -36.94 -19.23 -44.37
C MET A 1 -35.90 -20.27 -44.02
N ALA A 2 -34.93 -19.89 -43.23
CA ALA A 2 -34.02 -20.84 -42.60
C ALA A 2 -33.61 -20.24 -41.25
N SER A 3 -34.17 -20.83 -40.21
CA SER A 3 -33.89 -20.52 -38.82
C SER A 3 -32.56 -21.15 -38.47
N SER A 4 -31.59 -20.31 -38.11
CA SER A 4 -30.27 -20.74 -37.59
C SER A 4 -30.34 -20.72 -36.06
N ALA A 5 -30.31 -21.92 -35.49
CA ALA A 5 -30.23 -22.15 -34.06
C ALA A 5 -28.79 -21.92 -33.59
N VAL A 6 -28.64 -21.10 -32.57
CA VAL A 6 -27.42 -20.86 -31.80
C VAL A 6 -27.21 -22.04 -30.83
N PRO A 7 -26.03 -22.66 -30.75
CA PRO A 7 -25.76 -23.71 -29.76
C PRO A 7 -25.50 -23.09 -28.36
N PRO A 8 -25.84 -23.82 -27.29
CA PRO A 8 -25.66 -23.31 -25.92
C PRO A 8 -24.19 -23.37 -25.48
N ASP A 9 -23.87 -22.33 -24.83
CA ASP A 9 -22.76 -21.95 -23.97
C ASP A 9 -22.08 -23.12 -23.24
N GLN A 10 -20.76 -23.22 -23.42
CA GLN A 10 -19.86 -23.98 -22.53
C GLN A 10 -19.24 -23.02 -21.54
N ALA A 11 -19.99 -22.69 -20.50
CA ALA A 11 -19.45 -22.11 -19.28
C ALA A 11 -18.98 -23.26 -18.35
N GLY A 12 -17.73 -23.20 -17.92
CA GLY A 12 -17.26 -24.06 -16.85
C GLY A 12 -15.81 -24.53 -16.96
N GLY A 13 -14.88 -23.62 -17.18
CA GLY A 13 -13.48 -23.85 -16.88
C GLY A 13 -13.14 -23.21 -15.54
N SER A 14 -13.15 -23.97 -14.45
CA SER A 14 -12.53 -23.57 -13.20
C SER A 14 -11.05 -23.28 -13.47
N PRO A 15 -10.47 -22.12 -13.07
CA PRO A 15 -9.04 -21.93 -13.16
C PRO A 15 -8.37 -22.93 -12.23
N GLN A 16 -7.59 -23.85 -12.81
CA GLN A 16 -6.70 -24.73 -12.08
C GLN A 16 -5.74 -23.86 -11.26
N ALA A 17 -5.77 -24.03 -9.95
CA ALA A 17 -4.81 -23.46 -9.04
C ALA A 17 -3.40 -23.91 -9.47
N VAL A 18 -2.59 -22.96 -9.89
CA VAL A 18 -1.15 -23.14 -10.03
C VAL A 18 -0.63 -23.39 -8.61
N ALA A 19 -0.03 -24.55 -8.40
CA ALA A 19 0.62 -24.91 -7.16
C ALA A 19 1.82 -23.95 -6.93
N GLY A 20 1.64 -22.94 -6.13
CA GLY A 20 2.57 -21.94 -5.65
C GLY A 20 1.88 -21.23 -4.52
N ARG A 21 2.66 -20.77 -3.54
CA ARG A 21 2.17 -20.01 -2.39
C ARG A 21 1.10 -19.01 -2.82
N PRO A 22 0.02 -18.86 -2.07
CA PRO A 22 -1.02 -17.90 -2.40
C PRO A 22 -0.42 -16.49 -2.40
N THR A 23 -0.25 -15.90 -3.58
CA THR A 23 0.29 -14.53 -3.75
C THR A 23 -0.57 -13.44 -3.08
N GLU A 24 -1.60 -13.84 -2.36
CA GLU A 24 -2.57 -13.01 -1.67
C GLU A 24 -2.32 -12.89 -0.17
N LEU A 25 -1.53 -13.81 0.39
CA LEU A 25 -1.15 -13.78 1.80
C LEU A 25 0.27 -13.24 1.94
N PRO A 26 0.45 -12.04 2.52
CA PRO A 26 1.77 -11.46 2.71
C PRO A 26 2.53 -12.17 3.84
N ASP A 27 3.85 -12.23 3.70
CA ASP A 27 4.77 -12.74 4.72
C ASP A 27 5.18 -11.68 5.72
N SER A 28 5.14 -10.45 5.29
CA SER A 28 5.63 -9.31 6.03
C SER A 28 4.84 -8.06 5.69
N LEU A 29 5.08 -7.01 6.46
CA LEU A 29 4.51 -5.69 6.18
C LEU A 29 5.02 -5.11 4.86
N ASP A 30 6.28 -5.39 4.49
CA ASP A 30 6.86 -4.99 3.21
C ASP A 30 6.15 -5.67 2.06
N ASP A 31 5.98 -6.98 2.13
CA ASP A 31 5.27 -7.78 1.13
C ASP A 31 3.80 -7.34 0.99
N ALA A 32 3.11 -7.10 2.11
CA ALA A 32 1.75 -6.56 2.10
C ALA A 32 1.66 -5.22 1.35
N ALA A 33 2.62 -4.33 1.57
CA ALA A 33 2.68 -3.03 0.92
C ALA A 33 2.98 -3.15 -0.59
N GLU A 34 3.88 -4.04 -0.98
CA GLU A 34 4.20 -4.30 -2.39
C GLU A 34 3.03 -4.94 -3.14
N ILE A 35 2.33 -5.91 -2.52
CA ILE A 35 1.13 -6.52 -3.08
C ILE A 35 0.03 -5.46 -3.27
N ALA A 36 -0.19 -4.60 -2.28
CA ALA A 36 -1.17 -3.52 -2.36
C ALA A 36 -0.84 -2.52 -3.47
N ALA A 37 0.44 -2.11 -3.59
CA ALA A 37 0.89 -1.19 -4.63
C ALA A 37 0.71 -1.79 -6.04
N ARG A 38 1.08 -3.05 -6.22
CA ARG A 38 0.86 -3.78 -7.47
C ARG A 38 -0.61 -3.88 -7.83
N ALA A 39 -1.48 -4.24 -6.88
CA ALA A 39 -2.92 -4.33 -7.11
C ALA A 39 -3.53 -2.98 -7.53
N CYS A 40 -3.07 -1.87 -6.95
CA CYS A 40 -3.49 -0.52 -7.33
C CYS A 40 -2.99 -0.13 -8.73
N SER A 41 -1.74 -0.45 -9.08
CA SER A 41 -1.16 -0.19 -10.40
C SER A 41 -1.90 -0.96 -11.49
N GLU A 42 -2.08 -2.27 -11.31
CA GLU A 42 -2.82 -3.13 -12.24
C GLU A 42 -4.28 -2.69 -12.42
N LEU A 43 -4.93 -2.23 -11.34
CA LEU A 43 -6.28 -1.69 -11.42
C LEU A 43 -6.32 -0.39 -12.23
N ALA A 44 -5.38 0.53 -12.02
CA ALA A 44 -5.30 1.79 -12.76
C ALA A 44 -5.05 1.54 -14.26
N GLU A 45 -4.17 0.61 -14.60
CA GLU A 45 -3.91 0.20 -15.98
C GLU A 45 -5.15 -0.37 -16.67
N ALA A 46 -5.91 -1.20 -15.95
CA ALA A 46 -7.10 -1.85 -16.51
C ALA A 46 -8.32 -0.94 -16.62
N ALA A 47 -8.51 -0.04 -15.65
CA ALA A 47 -9.69 0.83 -15.58
C ALA A 47 -9.48 2.21 -16.24
N GLY A 48 -8.22 2.63 -16.43
CA GLY A 48 -7.87 3.92 -17.02
C GLY A 48 -7.78 5.07 -16.01
N PRO A 49 -7.59 6.31 -16.51
CA PRO A 49 -7.43 7.49 -15.66
C PRO A 49 -8.66 7.77 -14.81
N MET A 50 -8.47 8.59 -13.78
CA MET A 50 -9.48 8.95 -12.77
C MET A 50 -10.10 7.75 -12.04
N THR A 51 -9.41 6.61 -12.01
CA THR A 51 -9.86 5.43 -11.26
C THR A 51 -9.85 5.72 -9.77
N ARG A 52 -10.95 5.35 -9.08
CA ARG A 52 -11.09 5.47 -7.63
C ARG A 52 -11.03 4.09 -7.00
N CYS A 53 -10.15 3.91 -6.05
CA CYS A 53 -10.05 2.64 -5.34
C CYS A 53 -9.92 2.80 -3.83
N ARG A 54 -10.05 1.68 -3.13
CA ARG A 54 -9.80 1.59 -1.70
C ARG A 54 -8.79 0.50 -1.39
N VAL A 55 -7.98 0.77 -0.38
CA VAL A 55 -7.03 -0.14 0.24
C VAL A 55 -7.40 -0.24 1.72
N ASP A 56 -7.74 -1.42 2.17
CA ASP A 56 -8.07 -1.69 3.57
C ASP A 56 -7.00 -2.60 4.17
N PHE A 57 -6.44 -2.16 5.28
CA PHE A 57 -5.39 -2.87 5.97
C PHE A 57 -5.65 -2.88 7.47
N ASP A 58 -5.84 -4.07 8.03
CA ASP A 58 -6.09 -4.28 9.45
C ASP A 58 -5.26 -5.47 9.94
N THR A 59 -4.30 -5.18 10.81
CA THR A 59 -3.46 -6.17 11.50
C THR A 59 -3.69 -6.15 13.00
N SER A 60 -4.89 -5.79 13.45
CA SER A 60 -5.21 -5.57 14.86
C SER A 60 -5.20 -6.82 15.74
N ILE A 61 -4.91 -8.00 15.18
CA ILE A 61 -4.74 -9.22 15.96
C ILE A 61 -3.29 -9.33 16.43
N GLY A 62 -3.05 -8.90 17.63
CA GLY A 62 -1.77 -8.97 18.31
C GLY A 62 -1.51 -7.68 19.07
N ASP A 63 -1.90 -7.69 20.32
CA ASP A 63 -1.65 -6.66 21.32
C ASP A 63 -1.92 -5.20 20.92
N GLU A 64 -3.02 -4.82 21.37
CA GLU A 64 -3.71 -3.59 21.74
C GLU A 64 -3.08 -2.23 21.36
N THR A 65 -3.89 -1.44 20.68
CA THR A 65 -3.92 0.03 20.51
C THR A 65 -2.64 0.72 20.04
N TYR A 66 -1.47 0.47 20.62
CA TYR A 66 -0.23 1.16 20.27
C TYR A 66 0.49 0.52 19.07
N THR A 67 0.43 -0.79 18.98
CA THR A 67 1.06 -1.56 17.91
C THR A 67 0.32 -1.39 16.59
N ALA A 68 -1.01 -1.32 16.64
CA ALA A 68 -1.84 -1.12 15.45
C ALA A 68 -1.59 0.25 14.77
N LEU A 69 -1.46 1.33 15.53
CA LEU A 69 -1.18 2.65 14.97
C LEU A 69 0.21 2.71 14.32
N LYS A 70 1.22 2.13 14.96
CA LYS A 70 2.58 2.05 14.40
C LYS A 70 2.62 1.21 13.13
N SER A 71 1.97 0.06 13.12
CA SER A 71 1.86 -0.81 11.94
C SER A 71 1.18 -0.12 10.78
N SER A 72 0.11 0.64 11.04
CA SER A 72 -0.61 1.39 10.00
C SER A 72 0.24 2.48 9.37
N THR A 73 1.01 3.22 10.17
CA THR A 73 1.93 4.26 9.66
C THR A 73 3.08 3.63 8.87
N GLU A 74 3.66 2.56 9.37
CA GLU A 74 4.74 1.85 8.70
C GLU A 74 4.27 1.22 7.39
N PHE A 75 3.09 0.59 7.39
CA PHE A 75 2.46 0.12 6.16
C PHE A 75 2.30 1.24 5.13
N MET A 76 1.77 2.39 5.55
CA MET A 76 1.59 3.53 4.65
C MET A 76 2.90 4.01 4.03
N GLN A 77 3.97 4.13 4.82
CA GLN A 77 5.29 4.53 4.30
C GLN A 77 5.80 3.57 3.22
N LYS A 78 5.70 2.26 3.49
CA LYS A 78 6.10 1.21 2.56
C LYS A 78 5.21 1.15 1.32
N PHE A 79 3.90 1.23 1.52
CA PHE A 79 2.92 1.24 0.43
C PHE A 79 3.08 2.43 -0.51
N VAL A 80 3.21 3.64 0.04
CA VAL A 80 3.42 4.86 -0.76
C VAL A 80 4.74 4.78 -1.54
N SER A 81 5.80 4.26 -0.91
CA SER A 81 7.09 4.10 -1.56
C SER A 81 7.03 3.07 -2.70
N ALA A 82 6.44 1.90 -2.46
CA ALA A 82 6.26 0.87 -3.48
C ALA A 82 5.41 1.38 -4.66
N LEU A 83 4.30 2.07 -4.37
CA LEU A 83 3.43 2.66 -5.37
C LEU A 83 4.15 3.75 -6.19
N ALA A 84 4.92 4.62 -5.52
CA ALA A 84 5.69 5.66 -6.19
C ALA A 84 6.68 5.09 -7.19
N TYR A 85 7.46 4.10 -6.79
CA TYR A 85 8.42 3.44 -7.68
C TYR A 85 7.76 2.63 -8.80
N ALA A 86 6.55 2.11 -8.58
CA ALA A 86 5.81 1.38 -9.60
C ALA A 86 5.16 2.29 -10.65
N MET A 87 4.60 3.44 -10.23
CA MET A 87 3.72 4.23 -11.08
C MET A 87 4.29 5.59 -11.51
N VAL A 88 5.19 6.22 -10.72
CA VAL A 88 5.70 7.56 -11.07
C VAL A 88 6.82 7.45 -12.09
N PRO A 89 6.63 7.96 -13.34
CA PRO A 89 7.60 7.82 -14.40
C PRO A 89 8.94 8.49 -14.06
N GLY A 90 10.05 7.80 -14.31
CA GLY A 90 11.42 8.30 -14.10
C GLY A 90 11.92 8.20 -12.66
N LEU A 91 11.06 7.90 -11.69
CA LEU A 91 11.46 7.83 -10.27
C LEU A 91 12.33 6.61 -9.97
N MET A 92 12.00 5.46 -10.55
CA MET A 92 12.78 4.24 -10.39
C MET A 92 14.16 4.36 -11.03
N GLU A 93 14.23 4.93 -12.22
CA GLU A 93 15.49 5.18 -12.95
C GLU A 93 16.41 6.10 -12.15
N ARG A 94 15.86 7.17 -11.57
CA ARG A 94 16.59 8.07 -10.67
C ARG A 94 17.13 7.31 -9.46
N ARG A 95 16.28 6.53 -8.79
CA ARG A 95 16.69 5.73 -7.62
C ARG A 95 17.80 4.73 -7.97
N GLN A 96 17.71 4.06 -9.11
CA GLN A 96 18.76 3.14 -9.57
C GLN A 96 20.08 3.87 -9.82
N ALA A 97 20.05 5.04 -10.45
CA ALA A 97 21.26 5.84 -10.68
C ALA A 97 21.90 6.30 -9.36
N GLU A 98 21.11 6.72 -8.37
CA GLU A 98 21.58 7.06 -7.02
C GLU A 98 22.22 5.85 -6.33
N MET A 99 21.59 4.69 -6.36
CA MET A 99 22.12 3.44 -5.78
C MET A 99 23.45 3.01 -6.43
N VAL A 100 23.57 3.14 -7.75
CA VAL A 100 24.82 2.84 -8.46
C VAL A 100 25.93 3.79 -8.03
N ARG A 101 25.66 5.10 -7.91
CA ARG A 101 26.63 6.10 -7.41
C ARG A 101 27.11 5.76 -6.00
N VAL A 102 26.18 5.40 -5.09
CA VAL A 102 26.54 4.99 -3.72
C VAL A 102 27.40 3.72 -3.71
N ALA A 103 27.03 2.72 -4.51
CA ALA A 103 27.78 1.47 -4.59
C ALA A 103 29.22 1.71 -5.12
N GLN A 104 29.36 2.52 -6.15
CA GLN A 104 30.67 2.92 -6.69
C GLN A 104 31.49 3.71 -5.66
N ALA A 105 30.87 4.70 -5.00
CA ALA A 105 31.55 5.48 -3.96
C ALA A 105 32.00 4.63 -2.79
N ARG A 106 31.20 3.67 -2.33
CA ARG A 106 31.58 2.71 -1.27
C ARG A 106 32.75 1.84 -1.69
N ALA A 107 32.74 1.29 -2.90
CA ALA A 107 33.81 0.44 -3.41
C ALA A 107 35.13 1.22 -3.54
N GLU A 108 35.10 2.45 -4.08
CA GLU A 108 36.27 3.31 -4.19
C GLU A 108 36.81 3.73 -2.82
N LEU A 109 35.92 4.08 -1.88
CA LEU A 109 36.31 4.42 -0.51
C LEU A 109 37.00 3.26 0.19
N GLN A 110 36.49 2.04 0.05
CA GLN A 110 37.12 0.83 0.59
C GLN A 110 38.51 0.59 -0.01
N ALA A 111 38.66 0.77 -1.33
CA ALA A 111 39.94 0.62 -2.01
C ALA A 111 40.99 1.64 -1.54
N LEU A 112 40.58 2.92 -1.38
CA LEU A 112 41.46 3.98 -0.85
C LEU A 112 41.86 3.72 0.60
N LEU A 113 40.97 3.28 1.45
CA LEU A 113 41.28 2.94 2.85
C LEU A 113 42.24 1.72 2.93
N ALA A 114 42.01 0.70 2.11
CA ALA A 114 42.92 -0.48 2.05
C ALA A 114 44.32 -0.11 1.54
N ALA A 115 44.43 0.80 0.56
CA ALA A 115 45.71 1.29 0.06
C ALA A 115 46.45 2.16 1.12
N GLY A 116 45.71 2.97 1.89
CA GLY A 116 46.30 3.77 2.98
C GLY A 116 46.85 2.93 4.15
N THR A 117 46.16 1.84 4.49
CA THR A 117 46.63 0.91 5.56
C THR A 117 47.80 0.05 5.11
N ALA A 118 47.99 -0.21 3.82
CA ALA A 118 49.11 -0.94 3.31
C ALA A 118 50.42 -0.11 3.30
N GLY A 119 50.34 1.23 3.38
CA GLY A 119 51.48 2.15 3.46
C GLY A 119 52.08 2.31 4.85
N GLU A 120 51.37 1.98 5.94
CA GLU A 120 51.85 2.14 7.32
C GLU A 120 52.53 0.91 7.92
N GLY A 121 52.60 -0.20 7.21
CA GLY A 121 53.16 -1.49 7.69
C GLY A 121 54.63 -1.73 7.40
N GLY A 122 55.39 -0.75 6.91
CA GLY A 122 56.81 -0.96 6.50
C GLY A 122 57.75 0.17 6.91
N ALA A 123 57.79 0.55 8.19
CA ALA A 123 58.85 1.41 8.71
C ALA A 123 59.95 0.53 9.38
N ASP A 124 60.91 0.10 8.57
CA ASP A 124 62.21 -0.33 9.06
C ASP A 124 63.06 0.92 9.33
N GLU A 125 63.67 0.95 10.51
CA GLU A 125 64.56 2.01 10.96
C GLU A 125 65.84 2.02 10.12
N GLY A 126 66.07 3.08 9.33
CA GLY A 126 67.36 3.23 8.66
C GLY A 126 67.45 4.51 7.81
N SER A 127 67.97 5.56 8.48
CA SER A 127 68.73 6.72 7.93
C SER A 127 68.71 7.05 6.48
N ALA A 128 68.33 8.27 6.13
CA ALA A 128 69.14 9.32 5.48
C ALA A 128 68.23 10.40 4.85
N GLU A 129 68.64 11.61 5.07
CA GLU A 129 68.12 12.85 4.50
C GLU A 129 67.97 12.74 2.98
N ALA A 130 66.72 12.82 2.50
CA ALA A 130 66.41 13.19 1.14
C ALA A 130 65.23 14.11 1.16
N GLU A 131 65.43 15.30 0.67
CA GLU A 131 64.41 16.35 0.49
C GLU A 131 63.20 15.79 -0.25
N ALA A 132 62.08 15.62 0.49
CA ALA A 132 60.80 15.22 -0.08
C ALA A 132 60.17 16.43 -0.74
N GLU A 133 60.16 16.46 -2.06
CA GLU A 133 59.15 17.22 -2.78
C GLU A 133 57.75 16.84 -2.23
N ALA A 134 57.08 17.80 -1.67
CA ALA A 134 55.71 17.67 -1.18
C ALA A 134 54.79 17.47 -2.39
N GLY A 135 54.69 16.22 -2.82
CA GLY A 135 53.62 15.78 -3.71
C GLY A 135 52.30 15.88 -3.00
N ASP A 136 51.43 16.74 -3.49
CA ASP A 136 50.06 17.10 -3.15
C ASP A 136 49.25 15.98 -2.45
N GLY A 137 49.42 15.86 -1.16
CA GLY A 137 48.57 15.00 -0.28
C GLY A 137 47.12 15.52 -0.12
N SER A 138 46.83 16.68 -0.75
CA SER A 138 45.53 17.33 -0.79
C SER A 138 44.50 16.55 -1.61
N GLY A 139 44.91 15.83 -2.66
CA GLY A 139 44.00 15.16 -3.59
C GLY A 139 43.33 13.92 -3.01
N ALA A 140 44.07 13.09 -2.27
CA ALA A 140 43.51 11.84 -1.73
C ALA A 140 42.54 12.11 -0.56
N GLY A 141 42.87 13.02 0.33
CA GLY A 141 42.01 13.43 1.43
C GLY A 141 40.70 14.07 0.93
N GLY A 142 40.80 14.96 -0.06
CA GLY A 142 39.64 15.58 -0.70
C GLY A 142 38.70 14.56 -1.38
N ARG A 143 39.30 13.54 -2.04
CA ARG A 143 38.51 12.48 -2.68
C ARG A 143 37.79 11.60 -1.66
N VAL A 144 38.42 11.25 -0.55
CA VAL A 144 37.79 10.50 0.54
C VAL A 144 36.60 11.25 1.13
N GLU A 145 36.72 12.55 1.35
CA GLU A 145 35.62 13.37 1.87
C GLU A 145 34.48 13.53 0.84
N GLU A 146 34.80 13.63 -0.43
CA GLU A 146 33.79 13.64 -1.50
C GLU A 146 33.02 12.31 -1.56
N LEU A 147 33.71 11.17 -1.51
CA LEU A 147 33.09 9.85 -1.51
C LEU A 147 32.21 9.63 -0.27
N LYS A 148 32.69 10.05 0.91
CA LYS A 148 31.86 10.01 2.14
C LYS A 148 30.61 10.87 1.99
N ARG A 149 30.71 12.05 1.36
CA ARG A 149 29.57 12.91 1.10
C ARG A 149 28.56 12.22 0.16
N ILE A 150 29.01 11.61 -0.95
CA ILE A 150 28.13 10.86 -1.86
C ILE A 150 27.40 9.74 -1.10
N VAL A 151 28.09 8.98 -0.27
CA VAL A 151 27.46 7.93 0.55
C VAL A 151 26.48 8.52 1.55
N ALA A 152 26.83 9.62 2.21
CA ALA A 152 25.99 10.29 3.21
C ALA A 152 24.74 10.96 2.59
N THR A 153 24.81 11.38 1.32
CA THR A 153 23.67 11.97 0.59
C THR A 153 22.83 10.95 -0.18
N GLY A 154 23.12 9.64 -0.01
CA GLY A 154 22.39 8.60 -0.74
C GLY A 154 22.59 8.62 -2.24
N GLY A 155 23.72 9.17 -2.71
CA GLY A 155 24.03 9.29 -4.15
C GLY A 155 23.35 10.46 -4.85
N ARG A 156 22.68 11.33 -4.14
CA ARG A 156 22.08 12.55 -4.71
C ARG A 156 23.16 13.51 -5.17
N ASP A 157 22.89 14.17 -6.29
CA ASP A 157 23.74 15.24 -6.78
C ASP A 157 23.64 16.47 -5.86
N PRO A 158 24.74 17.14 -5.48
CA PRO A 158 24.69 18.37 -4.71
C PRO A 158 23.86 19.49 -5.35
N ASP A 159 23.80 19.51 -6.67
CA ASP A 159 23.05 20.50 -7.46
C ASP A 159 21.62 20.05 -7.78
N ASP A 160 21.20 18.88 -7.28
CA ASP A 160 19.86 18.35 -7.48
C ASP A 160 18.81 19.22 -6.79
N LYS A 161 17.89 19.77 -7.57
CA LYS A 161 16.79 20.62 -7.11
C LYS A 161 15.63 19.87 -6.47
N GLY A 162 15.75 18.53 -6.36
CA GLY A 162 14.67 17.65 -5.93
C GLY A 162 13.84 17.12 -7.09
N TRP A 163 12.70 16.52 -6.76
CA TRP A 163 11.80 15.95 -7.76
C TRP A 163 10.88 17.01 -8.37
N ASP A 164 10.90 17.14 -9.70
CA ASP A 164 10.08 18.08 -10.47
C ASP A 164 9.04 17.39 -11.38
N GLY A 165 8.98 16.05 -11.34
CA GLY A 165 8.03 15.23 -12.08
C GLY A 165 6.65 15.09 -11.39
N PRO A 166 5.82 14.13 -11.85
CA PRO A 166 4.51 13.83 -11.28
C PRO A 166 4.58 13.48 -9.79
N LYS A 167 3.54 13.86 -9.03
CA LYS A 167 3.52 13.77 -7.57
C LYS A 167 2.44 12.81 -7.07
N ILE A 168 2.68 12.28 -5.88
CA ILE A 168 1.70 11.59 -5.07
C ILE A 168 1.33 12.52 -3.92
N ARG A 169 0.08 12.95 -3.84
CA ARG A 169 -0.42 13.78 -2.75
C ARG A 169 -1.21 12.97 -1.75
N ILE A 170 -0.82 13.05 -0.47
CA ILE A 170 -1.50 12.37 0.63
C ILE A 170 -2.26 13.40 1.45
N TYR A 171 -3.57 13.22 1.56
CA TYR A 171 -4.45 14.00 2.40
C TYR A 171 -4.67 13.29 3.73
N PHE A 172 -4.28 13.95 4.81
CA PHE A 172 -4.55 13.55 6.19
C PHE A 172 -5.85 14.21 6.69
N PRO A 173 -6.48 13.65 7.72
CA PRO A 173 -7.70 14.24 8.28
C PRO A 173 -7.52 15.70 8.73
N ASP A 174 -6.38 16.03 9.33
CA ASP A 174 -6.08 17.34 9.89
C ASP A 174 -4.64 17.80 9.63
N GLU A 175 -4.40 19.11 9.78
CA GLU A 175 -3.10 19.75 9.55
C GLU A 175 -2.00 19.25 10.52
N GLY A 176 -2.37 18.90 11.75
CA GLY A 176 -1.42 18.39 12.74
C GLY A 176 -0.87 17.02 12.32
N SER A 177 -1.75 16.15 11.86
CA SER A 177 -1.39 14.83 11.33
C SER A 177 -0.52 14.95 10.06
N ALA A 178 -0.85 15.87 9.16
CA ALA A 178 -0.07 16.12 7.94
C ALA A 178 1.32 16.68 8.28
N ALA A 179 1.42 17.61 9.24
CA ALA A 179 2.70 18.19 9.67
C ALA A 179 3.58 17.15 10.38
N LEU A 180 2.98 16.29 11.20
CA LEU A 180 3.67 15.19 11.87
C LEU A 180 4.23 14.19 10.85
N ALA A 181 3.41 13.75 9.91
CA ALA A 181 3.83 12.86 8.84
C ALA A 181 4.96 13.46 8.00
N ARG A 182 4.84 14.74 7.60
CA ARG A 182 5.90 15.45 6.87
C ARG A 182 7.21 15.43 7.64
N ARG A 183 7.17 15.72 8.94
CA ARG A 183 8.36 15.68 9.80
C ARG A 183 8.95 14.28 9.88
N ASP A 184 8.13 13.29 10.20
CA ASP A 184 8.63 11.96 10.55
C ASP A 184 9.00 11.12 9.32
N TRP A 185 8.31 11.31 8.19
CA TRP A 185 8.55 10.52 6.97
C TRP A 185 9.67 11.09 6.09
N LEU A 186 9.90 12.42 6.16
CA LEU A 186 10.96 13.06 5.38
C LEU A 186 12.27 13.24 6.17
N LEU A 187 12.20 13.36 7.52
CA LEU A 187 13.35 13.67 8.37
C LEU A 187 13.91 12.46 9.10
N SER A 188 13.27 11.31 9.04
CA SER A 188 13.64 10.11 9.81
C SER A 188 14.95 9.47 9.35
N GLY A 189 16.06 10.18 9.40
CA GLY A 189 17.37 9.54 9.36
C GLY A 189 18.31 9.93 8.24
N GLY A 190 18.05 10.99 7.50
CA GLY A 190 18.92 11.44 6.41
C GLY A 190 18.47 10.95 5.03
N PRO A 191 19.20 11.30 3.97
CA PRO A 191 18.76 11.05 2.59
C PRO A 191 18.65 9.58 2.21
N ASP A 192 19.37 8.69 2.90
CA ASP A 192 19.25 7.23 2.72
C ASP A 192 18.11 6.59 3.52
N GLN A 193 17.44 7.36 4.39
CA GLN A 193 16.47 6.87 5.36
C GLN A 193 15.15 7.65 5.33
N ALA A 194 14.92 8.48 4.32
CA ALA A 194 13.59 9.03 4.10
C ALA A 194 12.62 7.86 3.89
N ALA A 195 11.58 7.80 4.70
CA ALA A 195 10.63 6.70 4.65
C ALA A 195 9.80 6.69 3.34
N VAL A 196 9.77 7.82 2.62
CA VAL A 196 9.06 7.97 1.34
C VAL A 196 9.87 8.80 0.33
N PRO A 197 9.66 8.61 -0.99
CA PRO A 197 10.34 9.35 -2.04
C PRO A 197 9.97 10.84 -2.08
N ASP A 198 10.81 11.66 -2.74
CA ASP A 198 10.65 13.10 -2.88
C ASP A 198 9.40 13.54 -3.67
N CYS A 199 8.80 12.64 -4.44
CA CYS A 199 7.56 12.88 -5.19
C CYS A 199 6.32 12.96 -4.27
N VAL A 200 6.46 12.62 -2.97
CA VAL A 200 5.34 12.58 -2.02
C VAL A 200 5.09 13.96 -1.40
N VAL A 201 3.86 14.42 -1.48
CA VAL A 201 3.39 15.69 -0.94
C VAL A 201 2.34 15.46 0.14
N PHE A 202 2.50 16.12 1.28
CA PHE A 202 1.60 15.98 2.42
C PHE A 202 0.63 17.17 2.50
N SER A 203 -0.64 16.88 2.60
CA SER A 203 -1.75 17.84 2.67
C SER A 203 -2.77 17.41 3.72
N SER A 204 -3.72 18.27 4.05
CA SER A 204 -4.84 17.93 4.92
C SER A 204 -6.18 18.21 4.26
N CYS A 205 -7.22 17.48 4.64
CA CYS A 205 -8.58 17.75 4.25
C CYS A 205 -9.17 18.97 4.96
N GLY A 206 -8.63 19.36 6.13
CA GLY A 206 -9.11 20.47 6.97
C GLY A 206 -8.54 21.84 6.61
N GLY A 207 -7.71 21.95 5.59
CA GLY A 207 -7.09 23.22 5.17
C GLY A 207 -8.10 24.16 4.51
N VAL A 208 -8.09 25.43 4.92
CA VAL A 208 -8.97 26.48 4.37
C VAL A 208 -8.69 26.79 2.90
N GLN A 209 -7.48 26.46 2.43
CA GLN A 209 -7.08 26.66 1.04
C GLN A 209 -6.78 25.30 0.39
N LEU A 210 -7.61 24.91 -0.55
CA LEU A 210 -7.31 23.80 -1.45
C LEU A 210 -6.02 24.13 -2.20
N GLN A 211 -5.00 23.29 -2.01
CA GLN A 211 -3.67 23.50 -2.60
C GLN A 211 -3.71 23.33 -4.12
N GLN A 212 -2.68 23.87 -4.80
CA GLN A 212 -2.49 23.60 -6.23
C GLN A 212 -2.22 22.12 -6.44
N THR A 213 -2.92 21.52 -7.39
CA THR A 213 -2.83 20.09 -7.72
C THR A 213 -2.19 19.85 -9.10
N SER A 214 -1.51 20.86 -9.65
CA SER A 214 -1.02 20.89 -11.03
C SER A 214 -0.16 19.69 -11.45
N ASP A 215 0.54 19.06 -10.50
CA ASP A 215 1.47 17.95 -10.79
C ASP A 215 1.03 16.63 -10.14
N ASP A 216 -0.15 16.61 -9.51
CA ASP A 216 -0.64 15.42 -8.83
C ASP A 216 -1.09 14.36 -9.85
N MET A 217 -0.41 13.23 -9.88
CA MET A 217 -0.74 12.06 -10.68
C MET A 217 -1.55 11.04 -9.86
N ILE A 218 -1.26 10.94 -8.58
CA ILE A 218 -1.95 10.07 -7.63
C ILE A 218 -2.37 10.88 -6.42
N VAL A 219 -3.61 10.71 -6.00
CA VAL A 219 -4.15 11.30 -4.77
C VAL A 219 -4.53 10.20 -3.80
N MET A 220 -4.15 10.37 -2.52
CA MET A 220 -4.45 9.42 -1.46
C MET A 220 -5.15 10.12 -0.30
N PHE A 221 -6.24 9.54 0.19
CA PHE A 221 -6.90 9.95 1.42
C PHE A 221 -6.59 8.91 2.51
N PHE A 222 -5.86 9.33 3.55
CA PHE A 222 -5.44 8.44 4.62
C PHE A 222 -6.40 8.51 5.80
N CYS A 223 -7.09 7.40 6.07
CA CYS A 223 -8.06 7.23 7.15
C CYS A 223 -9.11 8.37 7.23
N PRO A 224 -9.71 8.80 6.11
CA PRO A 224 -10.71 9.86 6.13
C PRO A 224 -11.95 9.40 6.90
N ARG A 225 -12.48 10.30 7.74
CA ARG A 225 -13.64 10.03 8.62
C ARG A 225 -14.90 10.65 8.06
N ALA A 226 -16.05 10.23 8.60
CA ALA A 226 -17.35 10.78 8.24
C ALA A 226 -17.45 12.29 8.47
N SER A 227 -16.78 12.83 9.49
CA SER A 227 -16.71 14.28 9.77
C SER A 227 -16.01 15.09 8.66
N GLU A 228 -15.12 14.45 7.91
CA GLU A 228 -14.35 15.08 6.83
C GLU A 228 -14.94 14.83 5.45
N ALA A 229 -16.01 14.04 5.34
CA ALA A 229 -16.54 13.55 4.06
C ALA A 229 -16.86 14.67 3.05
N GLU A 230 -17.38 15.82 3.50
CA GLU A 230 -17.65 16.97 2.63
C GLU A 230 -16.36 17.59 2.07
N TYR A 231 -15.30 17.69 2.88
CA TYR A 231 -14.00 18.19 2.43
C TYR A 231 -13.31 17.19 1.48
N VAL A 232 -13.39 15.91 1.79
CA VAL A 232 -12.89 14.83 0.91
C VAL A 232 -13.57 14.92 -0.45
N GLU A 233 -14.89 15.08 -0.48
CA GLU A 233 -15.66 15.24 -1.72
C GLU A 233 -15.22 16.48 -2.51
N GLN A 234 -15.06 17.64 -1.85
CA GLN A 234 -14.60 18.87 -2.48
C GLN A 234 -13.19 18.73 -3.07
N VAL A 235 -12.25 18.17 -2.31
CA VAL A 235 -10.87 17.91 -2.77
C VAL A 235 -10.88 16.97 -3.97
N LEU A 236 -11.64 15.89 -3.89
CA LEU A 236 -11.73 14.87 -4.94
C LEU A 236 -12.21 15.49 -6.25
N TYR A 237 -13.38 16.15 -6.25
CA TYR A 237 -13.94 16.72 -7.46
C TYR A 237 -13.08 17.85 -8.03
N LYS A 238 -12.50 18.70 -7.18
CA LYS A 238 -11.57 19.73 -7.63
C LYS A 238 -10.36 19.11 -8.33
N THR A 239 -9.76 18.08 -7.73
CA THR A 239 -8.58 17.42 -8.31
C THR A 239 -8.94 16.76 -9.65
N GLU A 240 -10.06 16.05 -9.72
CA GLU A 240 -10.53 15.44 -10.96
C GLU A 240 -10.82 16.48 -12.06
N GLU A 241 -11.41 17.64 -11.71
CA GLU A 241 -11.66 18.72 -12.64
C GLU A 241 -10.36 19.39 -13.14
N GLU A 242 -9.38 19.60 -12.24
CA GLU A 242 -8.12 20.26 -12.58
C GLU A 242 -7.15 19.33 -13.33
N ARG A 243 -7.16 18.04 -13.03
CA ARG A 243 -6.18 17.08 -13.58
C ARG A 243 -6.73 16.26 -14.75
N GLY A 244 -8.02 15.95 -14.76
CA GLY A 244 -8.62 15.11 -15.80
C GLY A 244 -7.84 13.81 -16.00
N ASP A 245 -7.47 13.50 -17.24
CA ASP A 245 -6.77 12.27 -17.60
C ASP A 245 -5.34 12.17 -17.05
N ASP A 246 -4.76 13.26 -16.57
CA ASP A 246 -3.46 13.24 -15.88
C ASP A 246 -3.53 12.70 -14.45
N LEU A 247 -4.74 12.57 -13.88
CA LEU A 247 -4.97 11.90 -12.62
C LEU A 247 -5.12 10.40 -12.87
N ALA A 248 -4.07 9.65 -12.64
CA ALA A 248 -4.08 8.20 -12.86
C ALA A 248 -4.97 7.47 -11.84
N LEU A 249 -4.87 7.84 -10.56
CA LEU A 249 -5.49 7.08 -9.48
C LEU A 249 -5.84 7.93 -8.26
N THR A 250 -7.01 7.68 -7.68
CA THR A 250 -7.38 8.16 -6.35
C THR A 250 -7.57 6.99 -5.40
N ILE A 251 -6.84 6.97 -4.29
CA ILE A 251 -6.81 5.87 -3.33
C ILE A 251 -7.38 6.32 -1.98
N PHE A 252 -8.31 5.56 -1.45
CA PHE A 252 -8.81 5.72 -0.09
C PHE A 252 -8.23 4.60 0.78
N VAL A 253 -7.39 4.95 1.74
CA VAL A 253 -6.78 3.99 2.67
C VAL A 253 -7.56 3.98 3.98
N ASN A 254 -8.06 2.81 4.36
CA ASN A 254 -8.89 2.61 5.56
C ASN A 254 -9.97 3.68 5.76
N PRO A 255 -10.83 3.96 4.76
CA PRO A 255 -11.84 5.00 4.87
C PRO A 255 -12.94 4.63 5.86
N ILE A 256 -13.28 5.57 6.77
CA ILE A 256 -14.39 5.48 7.74
C ILE A 256 -15.38 6.62 7.43
N LEU A 257 -15.83 6.69 6.19
CA LEU A 257 -16.66 7.79 5.68
C LEU A 257 -18.15 7.67 6.05
N VAL A 258 -18.58 6.52 6.54
CA VAL A 258 -19.96 6.31 7.02
C VAL A 258 -19.95 6.12 8.52
N ASP A 259 -20.56 7.05 9.22
CA ASP A 259 -20.88 6.94 10.64
C ASP A 259 -22.38 7.18 10.81
N MET A 260 -23.04 6.23 11.45
CA MET A 260 -24.48 6.28 11.70
C MET A 260 -24.89 7.48 12.57
N GLY A 261 -23.98 7.98 13.42
CA GLY A 261 -24.22 9.16 14.26
C GLY A 261 -24.03 10.48 13.53
N VAL A 262 -23.17 10.55 12.53
CA VAL A 262 -22.81 11.77 11.79
C VAL A 262 -23.57 11.89 10.47
N THR A 263 -23.55 10.82 9.66
CA THR A 263 -24.19 10.83 8.33
C THR A 263 -25.65 10.38 8.37
N GLY A 264 -26.08 9.65 9.41
CA GLY A 264 -27.46 9.22 9.62
C GLY A 264 -28.01 8.29 8.51
N PHE A 265 -29.27 7.93 8.66
CA PHE A 265 -30.03 7.17 7.64
C PHE A 265 -30.75 8.07 6.63
N GLY A 266 -30.49 9.38 6.64
CA GLY A 266 -31.17 10.35 5.81
C GLY A 266 -30.77 10.34 4.35
N MET A 267 -31.50 11.14 3.55
CA MET A 267 -31.25 11.30 2.11
C MET A 267 -29.80 11.76 1.83
N ALA A 268 -29.25 12.67 2.65
CA ALA A 268 -27.91 13.20 2.50
C ALA A 268 -26.83 12.10 2.64
N GLY A 269 -26.95 11.25 3.65
CA GLY A 269 -26.04 10.12 3.85
C GLY A 269 -26.08 9.08 2.72
N ARG A 270 -27.28 8.83 2.16
CA ARG A 270 -27.42 7.96 0.98
C ARG A 270 -26.76 8.57 -0.25
N MET A 271 -26.97 9.84 -0.53
CA MET A 271 -26.37 10.54 -1.66
C MET A 271 -24.85 10.61 -1.55
N LEU A 272 -24.31 10.84 -0.34
CA LEU A 272 -22.87 10.80 -0.09
C LEU A 272 -22.31 9.42 -0.39
N ARG A 273 -22.99 8.37 0.06
CA ARG A 273 -22.58 7.00 -0.21
C ARG A 273 -22.54 6.69 -1.70
N GLU A 274 -23.59 7.03 -2.43
CA GLU A 274 -23.70 6.82 -3.88
C GLU A 274 -22.59 7.57 -4.67
N ARG A 275 -22.21 8.78 -4.22
CA ARG A 275 -21.21 9.60 -4.92
C ARG A 275 -19.77 9.29 -4.54
N LEU A 276 -19.52 8.98 -3.27
CA LEU A 276 -18.15 8.91 -2.73
C LEU A 276 -17.69 7.48 -2.44
N ILE A 277 -18.60 6.59 -1.99
CA ILE A 277 -18.21 5.27 -1.47
C ILE A 277 -18.46 4.16 -2.47
N ASP A 278 -19.66 4.12 -3.06
CA ASP A 278 -20.05 3.05 -3.98
C ASP A 278 -19.16 2.99 -5.26
N PRO A 279 -18.60 4.11 -5.78
CA PRO A 279 -17.66 4.07 -6.89
C PRO A 279 -16.28 3.50 -6.55
N LEU A 280 -15.93 3.34 -5.25
CA LEU A 280 -14.61 2.86 -4.84
C LEU A 280 -14.44 1.38 -5.15
N GLN A 281 -13.51 1.06 -6.05
CA GLN A 281 -13.16 -0.32 -6.34
C GLN A 281 -12.20 -0.85 -5.25
N PRO A 282 -12.49 -1.98 -4.59
CA PRO A 282 -11.56 -2.55 -3.62
C PRO A 282 -10.35 -3.14 -4.36
N ALA A 283 -9.21 -2.45 -4.31
CA ALA A 283 -7.96 -2.89 -4.89
C ALA A 283 -7.24 -3.90 -3.99
N TYR A 284 -7.17 -3.59 -2.71
CA TYR A 284 -6.52 -4.43 -1.72
C TYR A 284 -7.31 -4.46 -0.42
N TYR A 285 -7.38 -5.64 0.20
CA TYR A 285 -7.96 -5.85 1.51
C TYR A 285 -7.14 -6.90 2.27
N LEU A 286 -6.73 -6.57 3.48
CA LEU A 286 -6.10 -7.51 4.40
C LEU A 286 -6.68 -7.31 5.78
N ARG A 287 -7.23 -8.37 6.33
CA ARG A 287 -7.65 -8.46 7.73
C ARG A 287 -7.16 -9.76 8.31
N THR A 288 -6.39 -9.67 9.37
CA THR A 288 -5.98 -10.83 10.15
C THR A 288 -7.13 -11.30 11.06
N LEU A 289 -7.26 -12.60 11.21
CA LEU A 289 -8.23 -13.26 12.08
C LEU A 289 -7.46 -14.10 13.10
N SER A 290 -8.07 -14.42 14.24
CA SER A 290 -7.43 -15.26 15.24
C SER A 290 -7.11 -16.70 14.77
N TRP A 291 -7.71 -17.11 13.66
CA TRP A 291 -7.62 -18.43 13.07
C TRP A 291 -7.24 -18.41 11.58
N GLY A 292 -6.92 -17.23 11.03
CA GLY A 292 -6.60 -17.11 9.61
C GLY A 292 -6.55 -15.68 9.10
N ALA A 293 -6.99 -15.47 7.86
CA ALA A 293 -7.02 -14.16 7.23
C ALA A 293 -8.16 -14.01 6.24
N LEU A 294 -8.62 -12.77 6.05
CA LEU A 294 -9.50 -12.37 4.95
C LEU A 294 -8.73 -11.40 4.04
N THR A 295 -8.57 -11.77 2.78
CA THR A 295 -7.79 -10.99 1.82
C THR A 295 -8.58 -10.68 0.55
N ARG A 296 -8.15 -9.64 -0.14
CA ARG A 296 -8.44 -9.39 -1.55
C ARG A 296 -7.25 -8.72 -2.20
N VAL A 297 -6.87 -9.19 -3.36
CA VAL A 297 -5.88 -8.57 -4.25
C VAL A 297 -6.51 -8.48 -5.63
N TRP A 298 -6.74 -7.27 -6.13
CA TRP A 298 -7.33 -7.09 -7.47
C TRP A 298 -6.49 -7.83 -8.53
N PRO A 299 -7.10 -8.50 -9.54
CA PRO A 299 -8.54 -8.55 -9.86
C PRO A 299 -9.30 -9.71 -9.18
N ARG A 300 -8.70 -10.41 -8.22
CA ARG A 300 -9.28 -11.60 -7.60
C ARG A 300 -10.43 -11.25 -6.66
N GLN A 301 -11.18 -12.27 -6.23
CA GLN A 301 -12.28 -12.18 -5.28
C GLN A 301 -11.77 -11.96 -3.84
N PHE A 302 -12.68 -11.68 -2.90
CA PHE A 302 -12.37 -11.79 -1.47
C PHE A 302 -12.19 -13.26 -1.10
N THR A 303 -11.14 -13.57 -0.38
CA THR A 303 -10.74 -14.93 0.00
C THR A 303 -10.58 -15.05 1.50
N VAL A 304 -11.17 -16.09 2.06
CA VAL A 304 -11.04 -16.44 3.49
C VAL A 304 -10.07 -17.61 3.60
N TRP A 305 -9.03 -17.41 4.40
CA TRP A 305 -7.96 -18.36 4.64
C TRP A 305 -8.01 -18.83 6.08
N GLN A 306 -7.82 -20.11 6.31
CA GLN A 306 -7.65 -20.71 7.63
C GLN A 306 -6.21 -21.18 7.81
N GLU A 307 -5.64 -20.96 8.99
CA GLU A 307 -4.35 -21.54 9.36
C GLU A 307 -4.44 -23.06 9.33
N ASP A 308 -3.48 -23.70 8.66
CA ASP A 308 -3.43 -25.15 8.46
C ASP A 308 -1.96 -25.59 8.39
N SER A 309 -1.48 -26.18 9.47
CA SER A 309 -0.09 -26.64 9.59
C SER A 309 0.29 -27.78 8.64
N ASP A 310 -0.70 -28.43 8.00
CA ASP A 310 -0.47 -29.49 7.04
C ASP A 310 -0.19 -28.96 5.63
N GLN A 311 -0.39 -27.65 5.41
CA GLN A 311 -0.06 -26.97 4.16
C GLN A 311 1.36 -26.39 4.22
N GLU A 312 2.05 -26.42 3.07
CA GLU A 312 3.41 -25.89 2.93
C GLU A 312 3.49 -24.41 3.32
N ASP A 313 2.46 -23.62 2.99
CA ASP A 313 2.36 -22.19 3.26
C ASP A 313 1.65 -21.86 4.59
N GLY A 314 1.28 -22.87 5.37
CA GLY A 314 0.61 -22.69 6.65
C GLY A 314 -0.85 -22.24 6.58
N TYR A 315 -1.45 -22.13 5.38
CA TYR A 315 -2.82 -21.65 5.19
C TYR A 315 -3.58 -22.47 4.16
N ARG A 316 -4.87 -22.62 4.37
CA ARG A 316 -5.83 -23.26 3.46
C ARG A 316 -6.92 -22.28 3.07
N LEU A 317 -7.19 -22.16 1.75
CA LEU A 317 -8.33 -21.40 1.24
C LEU A 317 -9.63 -22.15 1.58
N ILE A 318 -10.53 -21.49 2.32
CA ILE A 318 -11.82 -22.08 2.70
C ILE A 318 -13.01 -21.48 1.94
N ARG A 319 -12.93 -20.22 1.50
CA ARG A 319 -14.01 -19.58 0.73
C ARG A 319 -13.51 -18.45 -0.16
N SER A 320 -14.13 -18.30 -1.35
CA SER A 320 -13.98 -17.11 -2.20
C SER A 320 -15.35 -16.48 -2.44
N MET A 321 -15.39 -15.14 -2.50
CA MET A 321 -16.63 -14.36 -2.59
C MET A 321 -16.41 -13.08 -3.41
N ASP A 322 -17.41 -12.66 -4.20
CA ASP A 322 -17.33 -11.43 -5.02
C ASP A 322 -17.44 -10.14 -4.17
N ARG A 323 -18.07 -10.23 -3.00
CA ARG A 323 -18.25 -9.12 -2.08
C ARG A 323 -17.51 -9.33 -0.76
N LEU A 324 -17.24 -8.24 -0.07
CA LEU A 324 -16.72 -8.29 1.28
C LEU A 324 -17.74 -8.96 2.22
N PRO A 325 -17.40 -10.08 2.85
CA PRO A 325 -18.28 -10.71 3.85
C PRO A 325 -18.35 -9.86 5.11
N SER A 326 -19.49 -9.91 5.78
CA SER A 326 -19.64 -9.32 7.12
C SER A 326 -18.91 -10.16 8.19
N ASN A 327 -18.66 -9.56 9.36
CA ASN A 327 -17.99 -10.28 10.44
C ASN A 327 -18.70 -11.58 10.85
N PRO A 328 -20.04 -11.59 11.03
CA PRO A 328 -20.75 -12.84 11.30
C PRO A 328 -20.62 -13.87 10.17
N GLU A 329 -20.64 -13.43 8.90
CA GLU A 329 -20.47 -14.36 7.77
C GLU A 329 -19.08 -15.01 7.75
N VAL A 330 -18.04 -14.29 8.16
CA VAL A 330 -16.67 -14.83 8.26
C VAL A 330 -16.60 -15.92 9.34
N GLU A 331 -17.21 -15.70 10.49
CA GLU A 331 -17.31 -16.71 11.56
C GLU A 331 -18.16 -17.92 11.13
N ASP A 332 -19.30 -17.68 10.47
CA ASP A 332 -20.15 -18.76 9.92
C ASP A 332 -19.38 -19.63 8.91
N ILE A 333 -18.54 -19.01 8.04
CA ILE A 333 -17.70 -19.75 7.09
C ILE A 333 -16.74 -20.67 7.83
N TYR A 334 -16.09 -20.17 8.88
CA TYR A 334 -15.17 -20.96 9.71
C TYR A 334 -15.88 -22.11 10.41
N ASP A 335 -17.04 -21.85 11.02
CA ASP A 335 -17.81 -22.87 11.74
C ASP A 335 -18.36 -23.97 10.81
N ILE A 336 -18.79 -23.59 9.60
CA ILE A 336 -19.23 -24.55 8.58
C ILE A 336 -18.07 -25.45 8.14
N GLU A 337 -16.90 -24.87 7.87
CA GLU A 337 -15.72 -25.60 7.43
C GLU A 337 -15.22 -26.60 8.48
N ASN A 338 -15.29 -26.22 9.77
CA ASN A 338 -14.85 -27.06 10.88
C ASN A 338 -15.97 -28.00 11.42
N GLY A 339 -17.13 -28.04 10.73
CA GLY A 339 -18.23 -28.92 11.10
C GLY A 339 -19.04 -28.51 12.33
N ASN A 340 -18.82 -27.29 12.83
CA ASN A 340 -19.55 -26.76 13.98
C ASN A 340 -20.96 -26.29 13.59
N MET A 341 -21.19 -26.00 12.32
CA MET A 341 -22.47 -25.57 11.79
C MET A 341 -22.77 -26.22 10.42
N SER A 342 -24.03 -26.48 10.13
CA SER A 342 -24.45 -27.03 8.82
C SER A 342 -24.52 -25.92 7.78
N ASP A 343 -23.88 -26.10 6.63
CA ASP A 343 -23.93 -25.15 5.50
C ASP A 343 -25.36 -24.99 4.98
N PRO A 344 -26.01 -23.83 5.11
CA PRO A 344 -27.36 -23.60 4.63
C PRO A 344 -27.47 -23.68 3.11
N SER A 345 -26.38 -23.51 2.35
CA SER A 345 -26.37 -23.61 0.89
C SER A 345 -26.46 -25.05 0.39
N LYS A 346 -26.08 -26.02 1.22
CA LYS A 346 -26.16 -27.46 0.91
C LYS A 346 -27.57 -28.07 1.10
N LYS A 347 -28.49 -27.34 1.74
CA LYS A 347 -29.89 -27.73 1.87
C LYS A 347 -30.69 -27.47 0.58
N LYS A 348 -30.27 -28.03 -0.55
CA LYS A 348 -31.09 -28.11 -1.76
C LYS A 348 -32.06 -29.29 -1.62
N GLY A 349 -33.30 -29.01 -1.17
CA GLY A 349 -34.34 -30.02 -1.26
C GLY A 349 -35.65 -29.79 -0.51
N PHE A 350 -35.71 -28.97 0.53
CA PHE A 350 -36.97 -28.83 1.33
C PHE A 350 -37.23 -27.41 1.87
N GLY A 351 -37.02 -26.40 1.06
CA GLY A 351 -36.87 -25.01 1.53
C GLY A 351 -38.14 -24.22 1.82
N LEU A 352 -39.36 -24.74 1.58
CA LEU A 352 -40.58 -23.94 1.78
C LEU A 352 -41.31 -24.29 3.10
N LEU A 353 -41.16 -25.49 3.60
CA LEU A 353 -41.77 -25.93 4.86
C LEU A 353 -40.95 -25.56 6.09
N ASP A 354 -39.60 -25.52 5.98
CA ASP A 354 -38.72 -25.11 7.07
C ASP A 354 -38.77 -23.59 7.31
N ALA A 355 -38.88 -22.77 6.27
CA ALA A 355 -39.05 -21.33 6.42
C ALA A 355 -40.35 -20.92 7.14
N VAL A 356 -41.42 -21.71 6.94
CA VAL A 356 -42.70 -21.51 7.64
C VAL A 356 -42.62 -21.98 9.12
N ALA A 357 -41.86 -23.04 9.41
CA ALA A 357 -41.63 -23.53 10.74
C ALA A 357 -40.76 -22.57 11.58
N ASP A 358 -39.72 -21.99 11.00
CA ASP A 358 -38.87 -21.01 11.66
C ASP A 358 -39.59 -19.67 11.91
N PHE A 359 -40.47 -19.26 10.99
CA PHE A 359 -41.33 -18.10 11.18
C PHE A 359 -42.35 -18.32 12.28
N ALA A 360 -42.94 -19.50 12.36
CA ALA A 360 -43.89 -19.87 13.45
C ALA A 360 -43.20 -19.94 14.81
N ASN A 361 -41.98 -20.48 14.89
CA ASN A 361 -41.19 -20.54 16.13
C ASN A 361 -40.69 -19.16 16.58
N GLY A 362 -40.42 -18.24 15.64
CA GLY A 362 -40.05 -16.85 15.92
C GLY A 362 -41.20 -16.06 16.54
N MET A 363 -42.47 -16.33 16.13
CA MET A 363 -43.65 -15.66 16.68
C MET A 363 -44.10 -16.19 18.05
N MET A 364 -43.69 -17.38 18.46
CA MET A 364 -44.00 -17.94 19.79
C MET A 364 -43.04 -17.49 20.90
N LYS A 365 -41.98 -16.73 20.58
CA LYS A 365 -40.99 -16.21 21.54
C LYS A 365 -41.10 -14.69 21.78
N LEU A 366 -42.15 -14.07 21.29
CA LEU A 366 -42.62 -12.73 21.68
C LEU A 366 -43.83 -12.89 22.59
#